data_0f2dcdb0cb417b96c52bb9b87b6a6abd
#
_entry.id   0f2dcdb0cb417b96c52bb9b87b6a6abd
#
_cell.length_a   1.000
_cell.length_b   1.000
_cell.length_c   1.000
_cell.angle_alpha   90.00
_cell.angle_beta   90.00
_cell.angle_gamma   90.00
#
_symmetry.space_group_name_H-M   'P 1'
#
loop_
_entity.id
_entity.type
_entity.pdbx_description
1 polymer ?
#
loop_
_entity_poly.entity_id
_entity_poly.type
_entity_poly.pdbx_seq_one_letter_code
_entity_poly.pdbx_strand_id
1 'polypeptide(L)'
;LHLLSRRQRQMCIRDRDESEKEAVKANVMRILTDYYDMEEEDFLSAELEIVPAGKARDCGIDRSMILAYGQDDRVCAFTSLFAMLDVEEAVRTSCCILVDKEEIGSVGATGMHSRFFENVVAELVALTEGESELKVRRALQNSRMLSSDVSAAYDPMYAEAFEKRSAAFFGKGLVFNKFTGARGKSGSNDANAEYLGILRKAVSYTHLTLP
;
A
#
# COMPACT_ATOMS: atom_id res chain seq x y z
N LEU A 1 23.05 17.22 9.85
CA LEU A 1 23.42 16.10 8.96
C LEU A 1 23.37 16.45 7.47
N HIS A 2 23.15 17.73 7.14
CA HIS A 2 22.72 18.09 5.78
C HIS A 2 23.78 18.25 4.72
N LEU A 3 25.05 18.23 5.02
CA LEU A 3 26.07 18.65 4.04
C LEU A 3 27.33 17.77 3.96
N LEU A 4 27.35 16.64 4.60
CA LEU A 4 28.47 15.73 4.41
C LEU A 4 28.28 14.92 3.13
N SER A 5 29.27 14.97 2.23
CA SER A 5 29.28 14.11 1.05
C SER A 5 29.20 12.64 1.43
N ARG A 6 28.77 11.78 0.51
CA ARG A 6 28.70 10.34 0.73
C ARG A 6 30.02 9.76 1.25
N ARG A 7 31.16 10.30 0.77
CA ARG A 7 32.49 9.91 1.24
C ARG A 7 32.74 10.34 2.68
N GLN A 8 32.33 11.55 3.08
CA GLN A 8 32.47 12.06 4.44
C GLN A 8 31.61 11.28 5.43
N ARG A 9 30.39 10.90 5.03
CA ARG A 9 29.55 10.04 5.89
C ARG A 9 30.13 8.65 6.06
N GLN A 10 30.72 8.07 5.02
CA GLN A 10 31.45 6.81 5.12
C GLN A 10 32.72 6.93 5.94
N MET A 11 33.39 8.08 5.92
CA MET A 11 34.55 8.35 6.78
C MET A 11 34.12 8.42 8.25
N CYS A 12 33.04 9.13 8.60
CA CYS A 12 32.56 9.21 9.98
C CYS A 12 32.17 7.86 10.57
N ILE A 13 31.65 6.93 9.75
CA ILE A 13 31.37 5.57 10.19
C ILE A 13 32.66 4.74 10.30
N ARG A 14 33.67 5.05 9.51
CA ARG A 14 34.96 4.36 9.48
C ARG A 14 36.01 4.96 10.40
N ASP A 15 35.82 6.21 10.88
CA ASP A 15 36.67 6.82 11.90
C ASP A 15 36.46 6.06 13.22
N ARG A 16 37.32 5.10 13.43
CA ARG A 16 37.25 4.17 14.53
C ARG A 16 38.57 4.16 15.28
N ASP A 17 38.49 3.93 16.55
CA ASP A 17 39.63 3.50 17.32
C ASP A 17 40.07 2.11 16.82
N GLU A 18 41.28 2.00 16.26
CA GLU A 18 41.82 0.73 15.74
C GLU A 18 42.00 -0.32 16.82
N SER A 19 41.95 0.11 18.09
CA SER A 19 42.00 -0.80 19.25
C SER A 19 40.67 -1.46 19.58
N GLU A 20 39.56 -0.95 19.01
CA GLU A 20 38.21 -1.46 19.29
C GLU A 20 37.86 -2.63 18.39
N LYS A 21 37.51 -3.74 18.99
CA LYS A 21 37.02 -4.93 18.30
C LYS A 21 35.61 -4.63 17.82
N GLU A 22 35.31 -4.80 16.53
CA GLU A 22 34.02 -4.45 15.91
C GLU A 22 33.68 -2.93 15.92
N ALA A 23 34.64 -2.09 15.73
CA ALA A 23 34.52 -0.63 15.81
C ALA A 23 33.37 -0.04 14.95
N VAL A 24 33.03 -0.63 13.80
CA VAL A 24 31.91 -0.20 12.96
C VAL A 24 30.58 -0.44 13.68
N LYS A 25 30.39 -1.61 14.26
CA LYS A 25 29.20 -1.95 15.04
C LYS A 25 29.05 -1.02 16.23
N ALA A 26 30.11 -0.86 17.02
CA ALA A 26 30.13 0.02 18.19
C ALA A 26 29.74 1.48 17.82
N ASN A 27 30.27 2.00 16.72
CA ASN A 27 29.95 3.36 16.29
C ASN A 27 28.50 3.49 15.78
N VAL A 28 27.96 2.49 15.08
CA VAL A 28 26.54 2.47 14.68
C VAL A 28 25.66 2.42 15.92
N MET A 29 25.97 1.55 16.89
CA MET A 29 25.24 1.45 18.13
C MET A 29 25.23 2.78 18.91
N ARG A 30 26.41 3.41 19.04
CA ARG A 30 26.50 4.72 19.66
C ARG A 30 25.58 5.76 18.99
N ILE A 31 25.54 5.81 17.66
CA ILE A 31 24.65 6.71 16.92
C ILE A 31 23.19 6.41 17.22
N LEU A 32 22.81 5.16 17.28
CA LEU A 32 21.44 4.75 17.55
C LEU A 32 21.02 5.02 19.00
N THR A 33 21.93 4.77 19.95
CA THR A 33 21.72 5.15 21.34
C THR A 33 21.56 6.66 21.49
N ASP A 34 22.45 7.46 20.89
CA ASP A 34 22.43 8.93 21.00
C ASP A 34 21.18 9.57 20.40
N TYR A 35 20.59 9.00 19.35
CA TYR A 35 19.45 9.56 18.64
C TYR A 35 18.10 8.94 18.99
N TYR A 36 18.08 7.67 19.39
CA TYR A 36 16.85 6.90 19.55
C TYR A 36 16.75 6.18 20.90
N ASP A 37 17.74 6.35 21.78
CA ASP A 37 17.79 5.67 23.09
C ASP A 37 17.71 4.14 22.96
N MET A 38 18.38 3.59 21.93
CA MET A 38 18.39 2.17 21.63
C MET A 38 19.62 1.47 22.18
N GLU A 39 19.44 0.27 22.70
CA GLU A 39 20.50 -0.65 23.10
C GLU A 39 20.66 -1.78 22.09
N GLU A 40 21.77 -2.52 22.17
CA GLU A 40 22.03 -3.65 21.25
C GLU A 40 20.95 -4.73 21.36
N GLU A 41 20.40 -4.94 22.53
CA GLU A 41 19.39 -5.94 22.79
C GLU A 41 18.07 -5.65 22.06
N ASP A 42 17.75 -4.37 21.83
CA ASP A 42 16.56 -3.97 21.08
C ASP A 42 16.58 -4.50 19.64
N PHE A 43 17.77 -4.64 19.05
CA PHE A 43 17.91 -5.18 17.68
C PHE A 43 17.56 -6.66 17.56
N LEU A 44 17.54 -7.41 18.64
CA LEU A 44 17.18 -8.83 18.59
C LEU A 44 15.73 -9.05 18.19
N SER A 45 14.87 -8.05 18.44
CA SER A 45 13.43 -8.09 18.13
C SER A 45 12.97 -6.92 17.27
N ALA A 46 13.85 -6.03 16.84
CA ALA A 46 13.50 -4.88 16.03
C ALA A 46 13.12 -5.28 14.59
N GLU A 47 12.07 -4.65 14.07
CA GLU A 47 11.81 -4.60 12.64
C GLU A 47 12.38 -3.29 12.09
N LEU A 48 13.31 -3.39 11.14
CA LEU A 48 14.02 -2.24 10.57
C LEU A 48 13.64 -2.09 9.10
N GLU A 49 13.11 -0.93 8.76
CA GLU A 49 12.79 -0.57 7.38
C GLU A 49 13.75 0.49 6.86
N ILE A 50 14.45 0.20 5.77
CA ILE A 50 15.36 1.13 5.10
C ILE A 50 14.67 1.66 3.85
N VAL A 51 14.26 2.92 3.90
CA VAL A 51 13.46 3.56 2.85
C VAL A 51 14.19 4.76 2.25
N PRO A 52 13.88 5.15 1.00
CA PRO A 52 14.40 6.39 0.42
C PRO A 52 13.96 7.62 1.22
N ALA A 53 14.91 8.48 1.57
CA ALA A 53 14.67 9.70 2.35
C ALA A 53 14.27 10.92 1.48
N GLY A 54 14.14 10.75 0.16
CA GLY A 54 13.83 11.83 -0.76
C GLY A 54 12.39 12.33 -0.60
N LYS A 55 12.21 13.65 -0.69
CA LYS A 55 10.87 14.26 -0.73
C LYS A 55 10.22 14.03 -2.09
N ALA A 56 8.89 14.10 -2.13
CA ALA A 56 8.13 14.21 -3.36
C ALA A 56 8.62 15.43 -4.18
N ARG A 57 8.69 15.28 -5.50
CA ARG A 57 9.15 16.33 -6.42
C ARG A 57 8.45 16.24 -7.75
N ASP A 58 8.41 17.35 -8.47
CA ASP A 58 7.92 17.39 -9.83
C ASP A 58 8.74 16.47 -10.74
N CYS A 59 8.07 15.84 -11.69
CA CYS A 59 8.65 14.96 -12.68
C CYS A 59 8.11 15.33 -14.08
N GLY A 60 8.96 15.13 -15.08
CA GLY A 60 8.69 15.53 -16.46
C GLY A 60 9.20 16.96 -16.75
N ILE A 61 9.41 17.25 -18.03
CA ILE A 61 9.87 18.58 -18.48
C ILE A 61 8.82 19.65 -18.16
N ASP A 62 7.56 19.30 -18.28
CA ASP A 62 6.40 20.14 -18.02
C ASP A 62 5.91 20.07 -16.55
N ARG A 63 6.59 19.29 -15.71
CA ARG A 63 6.23 19.08 -14.31
C ARG A 63 4.80 18.53 -14.10
N SER A 64 4.30 17.79 -15.07
CA SER A 64 2.93 17.24 -15.04
C SER A 64 2.77 16.02 -14.12
N MET A 65 3.86 15.47 -13.63
CA MET A 65 3.88 14.28 -12.79
C MET A 65 4.56 14.54 -11.45
N ILE A 66 4.30 13.68 -10.50
CA ILE A 66 4.95 13.69 -9.18
C ILE A 66 5.77 12.41 -9.03
N LEU A 67 7.04 12.56 -8.70
CA LEU A 67 7.93 11.47 -8.35
C LEU A 67 8.11 11.42 -6.83
N ALA A 68 7.71 10.33 -6.21
CA ALA A 68 7.84 10.13 -4.78
C ALA A 68 8.00 8.65 -4.46
N TYR A 69 8.64 8.36 -3.32
CA TYR A 69 8.62 7.04 -2.74
C TYR A 69 7.24 6.74 -2.14
N GLY A 70 6.76 5.52 -2.33
CA GLY A 70 5.51 5.04 -1.77
C GLY A 70 4.26 5.56 -2.47
N GLN A 71 4.34 5.98 -3.76
CA GLN A 71 3.18 6.21 -4.61
C GLN A 71 2.34 4.94 -4.75
N ASP A 72 2.99 3.81 -4.82
CA ASP A 72 2.43 2.50 -4.60
C ASP A 72 2.49 2.20 -3.09
N ASP A 73 1.39 2.13 -2.36
CA ASP A 73 0.00 2.35 -2.81
C ASP A 73 -0.66 3.58 -2.14
N ARG A 74 0.13 4.56 -1.71
CA ARG A 74 -0.40 5.75 -1.01
C ARG A 74 -1.42 6.52 -1.83
N VAL A 75 -1.29 6.56 -3.14
CA VAL A 75 -2.25 7.26 -4.00
C VAL A 75 -3.63 6.62 -3.93
N CYS A 76 -3.70 5.29 -3.92
CA CYS A 76 -4.96 4.57 -3.81
C CYS A 76 -5.51 4.59 -2.37
N ALA A 77 -4.63 4.42 -1.38
CA ALA A 77 -5.00 4.53 0.03
C ALA A 77 -5.61 5.90 0.36
N PHE A 78 -4.97 6.97 -0.09
CA PHE A 78 -5.41 8.32 0.14
C PHE A 78 -6.75 8.63 -0.54
N THR A 79 -6.89 8.28 -1.82
CA THR A 79 -8.14 8.49 -2.56
C THR A 79 -9.29 7.64 -2.01
N SER A 80 -9.03 6.42 -1.54
CA SER A 80 -10.02 5.58 -0.88
C SER A 80 -10.52 6.19 0.43
N LEU A 81 -9.60 6.73 1.24
CA LEU A 81 -9.95 7.42 2.49
C LEU A 81 -10.79 8.66 2.21
N PHE A 82 -10.38 9.51 1.26
CA PHE A 82 -11.14 10.72 0.94
C PHE A 82 -12.51 10.41 0.33
N ALA A 83 -12.61 9.42 -0.53
CA ALA A 83 -13.91 8.96 -1.03
C ALA A 83 -14.84 8.52 0.10
N MET A 84 -14.30 7.91 1.16
CA MET A 84 -15.07 7.53 2.33
C MET A 84 -15.51 8.74 3.16
N LEU A 85 -14.64 9.75 3.32
CA LEU A 85 -14.95 10.97 4.05
C LEU A 85 -15.96 11.87 3.32
N ASP A 86 -16.00 11.79 2.00
CA ASP A 86 -16.94 12.56 1.16
C ASP A 86 -18.37 11.96 1.11
N VAL A 87 -18.59 10.81 1.75
CA VAL A 87 -19.94 10.20 1.82
C VAL A 87 -20.81 11.02 2.77
N GLU A 88 -21.75 11.77 2.22
CA GLU A 88 -22.71 12.57 3.00
C GLU A 88 -23.81 11.71 3.63
N GLU A 89 -24.33 10.73 2.89
CA GLU A 89 -25.38 9.83 3.33
C GLU A 89 -25.04 8.38 3.00
N ALA A 90 -24.83 7.57 4.02
CA ALA A 90 -24.52 6.16 3.87
C ALA A 90 -25.79 5.30 3.93
N VAL A 91 -26.25 4.80 2.78
CA VAL A 91 -27.37 3.86 2.69
C VAL A 91 -27.03 2.50 3.31
N ARG A 92 -25.74 2.16 3.35
CA ARG A 92 -25.19 0.93 3.94
C ARG A 92 -23.96 1.30 4.76
N THR A 93 -23.67 0.48 5.77
CA THR A 93 -22.42 0.60 6.50
C THR A 93 -21.25 0.55 5.52
N SER A 94 -20.42 1.57 5.52
CA SER A 94 -19.25 1.70 4.65
C SER A 94 -18.00 1.66 5.49
N CYS A 95 -16.93 1.09 4.94
CA CYS A 95 -15.67 0.93 5.62
C CYS A 95 -14.52 1.16 4.64
N CYS A 96 -13.55 1.96 5.06
CA CYS A 96 -12.25 2.06 4.38
C CYS A 96 -11.23 1.29 5.21
N ILE A 97 -10.59 0.32 4.60
CA ILE A 97 -9.60 -0.54 5.26
C ILE A 97 -8.25 -0.25 4.61
N LEU A 98 -7.30 0.22 5.41
CA LEU A 98 -5.92 0.40 5.00
C LEU A 98 -5.11 -0.72 5.64
N VAL A 99 -4.49 -1.54 4.82
CA VAL A 99 -3.75 -2.73 5.23
C VAL A 99 -2.28 -2.60 4.94
N ASP A 100 -1.47 -3.35 5.65
CA ASP A 100 -0.02 -3.47 5.48
C ASP A 100 0.33 -4.82 4.85
N LYS A 101 1.60 -5.01 4.50
CA LYS A 101 2.18 -6.29 4.04
C LYS A 101 1.62 -6.81 2.70
N GLU A 102 1.03 -5.96 1.85
CA GLU A 102 0.52 -6.37 0.54
C GLU A 102 1.65 -6.96 -0.32
N GLU A 103 2.80 -6.29 -0.40
CA GLU A 103 3.94 -6.65 -1.23
C GLU A 103 4.58 -8.01 -0.89
N ILE A 104 4.37 -8.50 0.31
CA ILE A 104 4.83 -9.83 0.74
C ILE A 104 3.69 -10.86 0.77
N GLY A 105 2.52 -10.55 0.20
CA GLY A 105 1.38 -11.45 0.09
C GLY A 105 0.33 -11.29 1.18
N SER A 106 0.19 -10.11 1.75
CA SER A 106 -0.85 -9.75 2.74
C SER A 106 -0.83 -10.61 4.01
N VAL A 107 0.33 -11.11 4.37
CA VAL A 107 0.54 -12.00 5.54
C VAL A 107 0.77 -11.21 6.82
N GLY A 108 0.80 -11.93 7.95
CA GLY A 108 1.04 -11.33 9.27
C GLY A 108 -0.20 -10.70 9.91
N ALA A 109 -0.01 -10.10 11.08
CA ALA A 109 -1.09 -9.58 11.90
C ALA A 109 -1.77 -8.31 11.33
N THR A 110 -1.06 -7.57 10.48
CA THR A 110 -1.51 -6.31 9.87
C THR A 110 -1.91 -6.44 8.40
N GLY A 111 -1.69 -7.62 7.80
CA GLY A 111 -2.08 -7.92 6.43
C GLY A 111 -3.56 -8.28 6.29
N MET A 112 -4.06 -8.25 5.05
CA MET A 112 -5.47 -8.57 4.76
C MET A 112 -5.84 -10.03 5.07
N HIS A 113 -4.88 -10.95 5.12
CA HIS A 113 -5.11 -12.33 5.53
C HIS A 113 -5.25 -12.52 7.05
N SER A 114 -5.03 -11.46 7.84
CA SER A 114 -5.29 -11.51 9.28
C SER A 114 -6.80 -11.61 9.57
N ARG A 115 -7.13 -11.97 10.80
CA ARG A 115 -8.51 -11.99 11.28
C ARG A 115 -9.02 -10.61 11.71
N PHE A 116 -8.21 -9.59 11.61
CA PHE A 116 -8.53 -8.26 12.12
C PHE A 116 -9.86 -7.73 11.57
N PHE A 117 -10.04 -7.71 10.25
CA PHE A 117 -11.25 -7.18 9.65
C PHE A 117 -12.50 -8.01 9.98
N GLU A 118 -12.39 -9.35 9.93
CA GLU A 118 -13.50 -10.24 10.30
C GLU A 118 -13.93 -10.02 11.77
N ASN A 119 -12.96 -9.86 12.66
CA ASN A 119 -13.23 -9.59 14.07
C ASN A 119 -13.91 -8.23 14.27
N VAL A 120 -13.48 -7.18 13.57
CA VAL A 120 -14.14 -5.85 13.61
C VAL A 120 -15.60 -5.96 13.15
N VAL A 121 -15.88 -6.70 12.07
CA VAL A 121 -17.25 -6.93 11.61
C VAL A 121 -18.05 -7.71 12.66
N ALA A 122 -17.44 -8.71 13.29
CA ALA A 122 -18.11 -9.49 14.33
C ALA A 122 -18.49 -8.63 15.54
N GLU A 123 -17.58 -7.77 16.01
CA GLU A 123 -17.86 -6.81 17.10
C GLU A 123 -18.97 -5.83 16.73
N LEU A 124 -18.94 -5.26 15.53
CA LEU A 124 -20.00 -4.35 15.06
C LEU A 124 -21.36 -5.05 14.98
N VAL A 125 -21.41 -6.28 14.49
CA VAL A 125 -22.64 -7.07 14.45
C VAL A 125 -23.13 -7.39 15.86
N ALA A 126 -22.25 -7.76 16.78
CA ALA A 126 -22.62 -8.04 18.17
C ALA A 126 -23.22 -6.81 18.86
N LEU A 127 -22.63 -5.63 18.65
CA LEU A 127 -23.10 -4.37 19.22
C LEU A 127 -24.44 -3.87 18.66
N THR A 128 -24.73 -4.17 17.39
CA THR A 128 -25.93 -3.64 16.72
C THR A 128 -27.07 -4.63 16.60
N GLU A 129 -26.76 -5.91 16.41
CA GLU A 129 -27.71 -6.97 16.06
C GLU A 129 -27.74 -8.13 17.06
N GLY A 130 -26.83 -8.10 18.05
CA GLY A 130 -26.58 -9.20 18.99
C GLY A 130 -25.66 -10.28 18.40
N GLU A 131 -25.03 -11.02 19.30
CA GLU A 131 -24.04 -12.05 18.97
C GLU A 131 -24.60 -13.15 18.07
N SER A 132 -23.98 -13.36 16.92
CA SER A 132 -24.33 -14.44 16.00
C SER A 132 -23.30 -14.59 14.89
N GLU A 133 -22.61 -15.73 14.83
CA GLU A 133 -21.74 -16.06 13.69
C GLU A 133 -22.46 -16.03 12.35
N LEU A 134 -23.71 -16.46 12.31
CA LEU A 134 -24.49 -16.48 11.06
C LEU A 134 -24.76 -15.07 10.55
N LYS A 135 -25.01 -14.09 11.45
CA LYS A 135 -25.15 -12.67 11.07
C LYS A 135 -23.85 -12.11 10.53
N VAL A 136 -22.71 -12.42 11.13
CA VAL A 136 -21.37 -12.02 10.62
C VAL A 136 -21.15 -12.56 9.20
N ARG A 137 -21.37 -13.85 8.98
CA ARG A 137 -21.23 -14.47 7.66
C ARG A 137 -22.16 -13.86 6.61
N ARG A 138 -23.39 -13.55 6.97
CA ARG A 138 -24.35 -12.86 6.10
C ARG A 138 -23.94 -11.43 5.80
N ALA A 139 -23.42 -10.71 6.78
CA ALA A 139 -22.89 -9.35 6.58
C ALA A 139 -21.74 -9.37 5.57
N LEU A 140 -20.78 -10.25 5.75
CA LEU A 140 -19.65 -10.43 4.81
C LEU A 140 -20.12 -10.88 3.42
N GLN A 141 -21.02 -11.85 3.34
CA GLN A 141 -21.58 -12.32 2.06
C GLN A 141 -22.31 -11.24 1.28
N ASN A 142 -23.01 -10.34 1.97
CA ASN A 142 -23.75 -9.24 1.38
C ASN A 142 -22.91 -7.98 1.17
N SER A 143 -21.65 -8.01 1.57
CA SER A 143 -20.71 -6.89 1.38
C SER A 143 -20.22 -6.81 -0.06
N ARG A 144 -19.81 -5.63 -0.46
CA ARG A 144 -19.12 -5.37 -1.73
C ARG A 144 -17.81 -4.71 -1.40
N MET A 145 -16.75 -5.13 -2.07
CA MET A 145 -15.42 -4.60 -1.86
C MET A 145 -14.85 -4.06 -3.17
N LEU A 146 -14.21 -2.92 -3.08
CA LEU A 146 -13.29 -2.41 -4.08
C LEU A 146 -11.89 -2.63 -3.53
N SER A 147 -11.08 -3.42 -4.22
CA SER A 147 -9.66 -3.55 -3.94
C SER A 147 -8.95 -2.50 -4.77
N SER A 148 -8.34 -1.55 -4.08
CA SER A 148 -7.71 -0.38 -4.70
C SER A 148 -6.21 -0.52 -4.62
N ASP A 149 -5.58 -0.47 -5.77
CA ASP A 149 -4.14 -0.63 -5.94
C ASP A 149 -3.70 0.08 -7.22
N VAL A 150 -2.41 0.33 -7.39
CA VAL A 150 -1.88 0.92 -8.61
C VAL A 150 -1.75 -0.14 -9.71
N SER A 151 -1.82 0.29 -10.96
CA SER A 151 -1.62 -0.56 -12.13
C SER A 151 -0.51 0.00 -13.00
N ALA A 152 0.38 -0.88 -13.46
CA ALA A 152 1.44 -0.49 -14.39
C ALA A 152 0.83 0.03 -15.69
N ALA A 153 1.15 1.26 -16.06
CA ALA A 153 0.80 1.80 -17.36
C ALA A 153 1.69 1.22 -18.47
N TYR A 154 1.17 1.16 -19.69
CA TYR A 154 1.95 0.76 -20.86
C TYR A 154 3.21 1.61 -20.98
N ASP A 155 4.36 0.96 -21.00
CA ASP A 155 5.66 1.61 -21.17
C ASP A 155 6.22 1.24 -22.56
N PRO A 156 6.42 2.22 -23.44
CA PRO A 156 7.00 1.98 -24.76
C PRO A 156 8.42 1.40 -24.74
N MET A 157 9.18 1.64 -23.66
CA MET A 157 10.53 1.09 -23.50
C MET A 157 10.54 -0.39 -23.10
N TYR A 158 9.43 -0.89 -22.61
CA TYR A 158 9.23 -2.28 -22.21
C TYR A 158 7.96 -2.86 -22.88
N ALA A 159 7.72 -2.49 -24.12
CA ALA A 159 6.51 -2.83 -24.87
C ALA A 159 6.23 -4.35 -24.93
N GLU A 160 7.26 -5.15 -24.90
CA GLU A 160 7.18 -6.61 -24.90
C GLU A 160 6.59 -7.21 -23.60
N ALA A 161 6.59 -6.44 -22.52
CA ALA A 161 5.98 -6.84 -21.24
C ALA A 161 4.46 -6.67 -21.21
N PHE A 162 3.87 -6.01 -22.21
CA PHE A 162 2.46 -5.60 -22.22
C PHE A 162 1.70 -6.15 -23.43
N GLU A 163 0.47 -6.61 -23.20
CA GLU A 163 -0.52 -6.73 -24.27
C GLU A 163 -1.21 -5.35 -24.42
N LYS A 164 -0.85 -4.63 -25.47
CA LYS A 164 -1.24 -3.22 -25.66
C LYS A 164 -2.75 -2.98 -25.64
N ARG A 165 -3.56 -3.95 -26.08
CA ARG A 165 -5.04 -3.85 -26.10
C ARG A 165 -5.66 -3.97 -24.70
N SER A 166 -4.92 -4.56 -23.76
CA SER A 166 -5.38 -4.80 -22.40
C SER A 166 -4.56 -4.03 -21.36
N ALA A 167 -3.69 -3.12 -21.82
CA ALA A 167 -2.86 -2.33 -20.94
C ALA A 167 -3.55 -1.02 -20.55
N ALA A 168 -3.25 -0.55 -19.34
CA ALA A 168 -3.57 0.80 -18.92
C ALA A 168 -2.64 1.81 -19.61
N PHE A 169 -3.11 3.03 -19.82
CA PHE A 169 -2.30 4.11 -20.37
C PHE A 169 -2.30 5.28 -19.39
N PHE A 170 -1.13 5.85 -19.19
CA PHE A 170 -0.96 6.98 -18.32
C PHE A 170 -1.83 8.17 -18.77
N GLY A 171 -2.49 8.82 -17.79
CA GLY A 171 -3.36 9.96 -18.06
C GLY A 171 -4.71 9.65 -18.70
N LYS A 172 -5.11 8.38 -18.80
CA LYS A 172 -6.40 7.96 -19.39
C LYS A 172 -7.52 7.71 -18.37
N GLY A 173 -7.24 7.95 -17.09
CA GLY A 173 -8.23 7.84 -16.02
C GLY A 173 -8.10 6.58 -15.18
N LEU A 174 -9.19 6.24 -14.49
CA LEU A 174 -9.26 5.10 -13.60
C LEU A 174 -9.23 3.78 -14.37
N VAL A 175 -8.49 2.81 -13.84
CA VAL A 175 -8.37 1.47 -14.43
C VAL A 175 -9.19 0.47 -13.62
N PHE A 176 -9.98 -0.35 -14.29
CA PHE A 176 -10.65 -1.50 -13.69
C PHE A 176 -10.02 -2.79 -14.20
N ASN A 177 -9.39 -3.53 -13.31
CA ASN A 177 -8.91 -4.87 -13.61
C ASN A 177 -9.98 -5.91 -13.26
N LYS A 178 -10.50 -6.60 -14.26
CA LYS A 178 -11.41 -7.72 -14.02
C LYS A 178 -10.69 -8.91 -13.40
N PHE A 179 -9.49 -9.17 -13.87
CA PHE A 179 -8.66 -10.28 -13.42
C PHE A 179 -7.27 -9.78 -13.07
N THR A 180 -6.81 -10.12 -11.89
CA THR A 180 -5.43 -9.93 -11.50
C THR A 180 -4.79 -11.29 -11.29
N GLY A 181 -3.70 -11.54 -11.94
CA GLY A 181 -3.01 -12.80 -11.79
C GLY A 181 -1.78 -12.85 -12.68
N ALA A 182 -0.69 -13.19 -12.08
CA ALA A 182 0.55 -13.47 -12.76
C ALA A 182 1.14 -14.75 -12.16
N ARG A 183 2.00 -15.41 -12.89
CA ARG A 183 2.88 -16.48 -12.40
C ARG A 183 2.20 -17.50 -11.47
N GLY A 184 1.31 -18.31 -12.00
CA GLY A 184 0.80 -19.50 -11.31
C GLY A 184 -0.49 -19.34 -10.52
N LYS A 185 -1.18 -18.22 -10.64
CA LYS A 185 -2.56 -18.02 -10.16
C LYS A 185 -2.76 -17.96 -8.65
N SER A 186 -1.71 -18.09 -7.85
CA SER A 186 -1.80 -17.86 -6.41
C SER A 186 -2.06 -16.39 -6.13
N GLY A 187 -3.03 -16.07 -5.30
CA GLY A 187 -3.43 -14.70 -4.99
C GLY A 187 -4.17 -13.95 -6.10
N SER A 188 -4.55 -14.65 -7.18
CA SER A 188 -5.35 -14.05 -8.25
C SER A 188 -6.77 -13.81 -7.80
N ASN A 189 -7.42 -12.77 -8.33
CA ASN A 189 -8.84 -12.59 -8.20
C ASN A 189 -9.50 -12.38 -9.57
N ASP A 190 -10.78 -12.68 -9.65
CA ASP A 190 -11.62 -12.55 -10.84
C ASP A 190 -12.90 -11.81 -10.44
N ALA A 191 -13.02 -10.56 -10.87
CA ALA A 191 -14.15 -9.73 -10.50
C ALA A 191 -15.47 -10.30 -11.04
N ASN A 192 -16.49 -10.31 -10.18
CA ASN A 192 -17.83 -10.76 -10.50
C ASN A 192 -18.47 -9.85 -11.59
N ALA A 193 -19.07 -10.48 -12.61
CA ALA A 193 -19.61 -9.74 -13.76
C ALA A 193 -20.78 -8.81 -13.41
N GLU A 194 -21.65 -9.24 -12.49
CA GLU A 194 -22.79 -8.44 -12.01
C GLU A 194 -22.30 -7.18 -11.26
N TYR A 195 -21.26 -7.34 -10.45
CA TYR A 195 -20.68 -6.22 -9.74
C TYR A 195 -19.98 -5.24 -10.70
N LEU A 196 -19.25 -5.74 -11.69
CA LEU A 196 -18.70 -4.89 -12.77
C LEU A 196 -19.81 -4.14 -13.50
N GLY A 197 -20.95 -4.75 -13.74
CA GLY A 197 -22.11 -4.09 -14.35
C GLY A 197 -22.62 -2.91 -13.51
N ILE A 198 -22.61 -3.04 -12.18
CA ILE A 198 -22.97 -1.96 -11.25
C ILE A 198 -21.96 -0.84 -11.33
N LEU A 199 -20.66 -1.15 -11.26
CA LEU A 199 -19.58 -0.16 -11.34
C LEU A 199 -19.60 0.59 -12.67
N ARG A 200 -19.80 -0.10 -13.80
CA ARG A 200 -19.94 0.54 -15.11
C ARG A 200 -21.09 1.55 -15.16
N LYS A 201 -22.21 1.23 -14.57
CA LYS A 201 -23.34 2.18 -14.48
C LYS A 201 -22.94 3.39 -13.66
N ALA A 202 -22.35 3.22 -12.47
CA ALA A 202 -21.92 4.32 -11.62
C ALA A 202 -20.92 5.23 -12.35
N VAL A 203 -19.92 4.66 -13.02
CA VAL A 203 -18.92 5.39 -13.80
C VAL A 203 -19.53 6.13 -14.99
N SER A 204 -20.50 5.52 -15.71
CA SER A 204 -21.16 6.16 -16.86
C SER A 204 -21.95 7.40 -16.47
N TYR A 205 -22.51 7.45 -15.26
CA TYR A 205 -23.19 8.64 -14.75
C TYR A 205 -22.24 9.79 -14.39
N THR A 206 -20.97 9.48 -14.12
CA THR A 206 -19.95 10.46 -13.74
C THR A 206 -19.11 10.97 -14.92
N HIS A 207 -19.47 10.64 -16.16
CA HIS A 207 -18.76 11.02 -17.39
C HIS A 207 -17.31 10.49 -17.49
N LEU A 208 -16.97 9.45 -16.76
CA LEU A 208 -15.70 8.76 -16.94
C LEU A 208 -15.81 7.82 -18.15
N THR A 209 -14.99 8.04 -19.16
CA THR A 209 -14.85 7.10 -20.27
C THR A 209 -14.01 5.92 -19.82
N LEU A 210 -14.61 4.74 -19.80
CA LEU A 210 -13.84 3.51 -19.70
C LEU A 210 -13.07 3.31 -21.00
N PRO A 211 -11.80 2.87 -20.94
CA PRO A 211 -11.05 2.51 -22.12
C PRO A 211 -11.63 1.30 -22.84
#